data_7f4b3f253cd7542dbdc758c1c87b5577
#
_entry.id   7f4b3f253cd7542dbdc758c1c87b5577
#
_cell.length_a   1.000
_cell.length_b   1.000
_cell.length_c   1.000
_cell.angle_alpha   90.00
_cell.angle_beta   90.00
_cell.angle_gamma   90.00
#
_symmetry.space_group_name_H-M   'P 1'
#
loop_
_entity.id
_entity.type
_entity.pdbx_description
1 polymer ?
#
loop_
_entity_poly.entity_id
_entity_poly.type
_entity_poly.pdbx_seq_one_letter_code
_entity_poly.pdbx_strand_id
1 'polypeptide(L)'
;LGVGYSYNHQWFNFMGGIYSDGDVQKSKSLDQGYSLAAKLIGRPLLKDKKLVHLSVAPRFSSGQETITFNAGIPTDLLTKDDNSYVEAKVDQVINQWKLDLEMILLYNKWYFQGQYFLAHLNRFQAGNYNGKGWYGQIGYMILGAKHNYNAATGMIVNPAPKSLEVLCRYNMIDLNDAGIRGGRL
;
A
#
# COMPACT_ATOMS: atom_id res chain seq x y z
N LEU A 1 10.32 16.99 3.17
CA LEU A 1 9.59 18.02 3.90
C LEU A 1 8.13 18.03 3.43
N GLY A 2 7.16 18.32 4.30
CA GLY A 2 5.76 18.36 3.89
C GLY A 2 4.85 18.94 4.96
N VAL A 3 3.62 19.21 4.54
CA VAL A 3 2.52 19.63 5.42
C VAL A 3 1.37 18.67 5.22
N GLY A 4 0.82 18.18 6.31
CA GLY A 4 -0.29 17.25 6.29
C GLY A 4 -1.35 17.63 7.32
N TYR A 5 -2.55 17.17 7.06
CA TYR A 5 -3.70 17.28 7.94
C TYR A 5 -4.30 15.91 8.17
N SER A 6 -4.72 15.64 9.39
CA SER A 6 -5.47 14.42 9.73
C SER A 6 -6.69 14.76 10.58
N TYR A 7 -7.79 14.08 10.29
CA TYR A 7 -9.02 14.16 11.05
C TYR A 7 -9.51 12.75 11.35
N ASN A 8 -9.78 12.48 12.62
CA ASN A 8 -10.25 11.19 13.10
C ASN A 8 -11.66 11.31 13.69
N HIS A 9 -12.55 10.49 13.17
CA HIS A 9 -13.91 10.35 13.68
C HIS A 9 -14.23 8.87 13.89
N GLN A 10 -15.22 8.57 14.70
CA GLN A 10 -15.65 7.19 14.97
C GLN A 10 -15.93 6.38 13.69
N TRP A 11 -16.58 7.01 12.69
CA TRP A 11 -17.03 6.36 11.46
C TRP A 11 -16.08 6.51 10.28
N PHE A 12 -15.19 7.48 10.32
CA PHE A 12 -14.24 7.71 9.24
C PHE A 12 -12.97 8.42 9.73
N ASN A 13 -11.89 8.23 9.01
CA ASN A 13 -10.67 9.01 9.14
C ASN A 13 -10.32 9.61 7.78
N PHE A 14 -9.83 10.83 7.81
CA PHE A 14 -9.22 11.49 6.66
C PHE A 14 -7.79 11.88 7.00
N MET A 15 -6.88 11.60 6.08
CA MET A 15 -5.50 12.07 6.14
C MET A 15 -5.14 12.59 4.76
N GLY A 16 -4.43 13.72 4.69
CA GLY A 16 -3.99 14.27 3.40
C GLY A 16 -2.84 15.24 3.60
N GLY A 17 -2.02 15.41 2.56
CA GLY A 17 -0.89 16.31 2.64
C GLY A 17 -0.15 16.49 1.33
N ILE A 18 0.75 17.47 1.36
CA ILE A 18 1.68 17.81 0.30
C ILE A 18 3.08 17.57 0.83
N TYR A 19 3.89 16.87 0.06
CA TYR A 19 5.23 16.44 0.47
C TYR A 19 6.22 16.76 -0.66
N SER A 20 7.46 17.11 -0.32
CA SER A 20 8.57 17.10 -1.26
C SER A 20 8.93 15.66 -1.60
N ASP A 21 9.12 15.35 -2.87
CA ASP A 21 9.42 13.98 -3.35
C ASP A 21 10.92 13.66 -3.33
N GLY A 22 11.78 14.62 -3.01
CA GLY A 22 13.23 14.46 -2.91
C GLY A 22 13.77 14.71 -1.50
N ASP A 23 15.00 14.24 -1.26
CA ASP A 23 15.77 14.60 -0.08
C ASP A 23 16.31 16.02 -0.25
N VAL A 24 15.65 16.96 0.41
CA VAL A 24 15.98 18.42 0.36
C VAL A 24 17.44 18.70 0.71
N GLN A 25 18.09 17.82 1.47
CA GLN A 25 19.49 17.99 1.90
C GLN A 25 20.49 17.43 0.89
N LYS A 26 20.09 16.49 0.05
CA LYS A 26 20.99 15.79 -0.90
C LYS A 26 20.83 16.23 -2.36
N SER A 27 19.72 16.85 -2.70
CA SER A 27 19.48 17.28 -4.07
C SER A 27 20.25 18.54 -4.41
N LYS A 28 21.15 18.43 -5.39
CA LYS A 28 21.86 19.57 -6.00
C LYS A 28 21.04 20.25 -7.10
N SER A 29 19.89 19.68 -7.48
CA SER A 29 19.00 20.25 -8.50
C SER A 29 17.84 20.98 -7.82
N LEU A 30 17.46 22.13 -8.39
CA LEU A 30 16.32 22.93 -7.97
C LEU A 30 14.97 22.27 -8.32
N ASP A 31 14.99 21.19 -9.10
CA ASP A 31 13.80 20.51 -9.61
C ASP A 31 13.43 19.35 -8.67
N GLN A 32 12.96 19.71 -7.48
CA GLN A 32 12.45 18.78 -6.50
C GLN A 32 10.98 18.57 -6.78
N GLY A 33 10.62 17.37 -7.25
CA GLY A 33 9.24 16.98 -7.41
C GLY A 33 8.43 17.10 -6.13
N TYR A 34 7.13 17.09 -6.27
CA TYR A 34 6.20 17.10 -5.15
C TYR A 34 5.23 15.92 -5.22
N SER A 35 4.73 15.54 -4.06
CA SER A 35 3.69 14.51 -3.90
C SER A 35 2.48 15.08 -3.20
N LEU A 36 1.31 14.74 -3.72
CA LEU A 36 0.04 14.90 -3.05
C LEU A 36 -0.44 13.52 -2.63
N ALA A 37 -0.75 13.33 -1.38
CA ALA A 37 -1.27 12.06 -0.87
C ALA A 37 -2.49 12.30 0.01
N ALA A 38 -3.49 11.42 -0.13
CA ALA A 38 -4.64 11.40 0.74
C ALA A 38 -5.01 9.96 1.10
N LYS A 39 -5.65 9.75 2.24
CA LYS A 39 -6.28 8.49 2.61
C LYS A 39 -7.61 8.79 3.29
N LEU A 40 -8.66 8.15 2.81
CA LEU A 40 -9.97 8.16 3.42
C LEU A 40 -10.29 6.75 3.89
N ILE A 41 -10.67 6.60 5.14
CA ILE A 41 -11.11 5.35 5.75
C ILE A 41 -12.56 5.50 6.16
N GLY A 42 -13.41 4.58 5.73
CA GLY A 42 -14.80 4.46 6.17
C GLY A 42 -15.01 3.19 7.00
N ARG A 43 -15.79 3.30 8.07
CA ARG A 43 -16.17 2.18 8.94
C ARG A 43 -17.70 2.06 9.04
N PRO A 44 -18.36 1.55 7.98
CA PRO A 44 -19.81 1.42 7.96
C PRO A 44 -20.34 0.48 9.05
N LEU A 45 -19.50 -0.40 9.58
CA LEU A 45 -19.81 -1.23 10.72
C LEU A 45 -18.62 -1.24 11.69
N LEU A 46 -18.83 -0.74 12.89
CA LEU A 46 -17.85 -0.77 13.98
C LEU A 46 -18.58 -1.16 15.27
N LYS A 47 -18.46 -2.44 15.64
CA LYS A 47 -19.02 -3.00 16.86
C LYS A 47 -17.98 -3.90 17.53
N ASP A 48 -18.18 -4.26 18.79
CA ASP A 48 -17.19 -5.01 19.59
C ASP A 48 -16.57 -6.24 18.91
N LYS A 49 -17.36 -7.01 18.14
CA LYS A 49 -16.91 -8.26 17.48
C LYS A 49 -17.01 -8.22 15.96
N LYS A 50 -17.35 -7.07 15.39
CA LYS A 50 -17.60 -6.93 13.95
C LYS A 50 -17.07 -5.59 13.48
N LEU A 51 -16.31 -5.64 12.40
CA LEU A 51 -15.80 -4.44 11.72
C LEU A 51 -15.93 -4.65 10.22
N VAL A 52 -16.35 -3.59 9.55
CA VAL A 52 -16.12 -3.38 8.12
C VAL A 52 -15.34 -2.09 8.00
N HIS A 53 -14.12 -2.19 7.51
CA HIS A 53 -13.25 -1.06 7.17
C HIS A 53 -13.02 -1.07 5.65
N LEU A 54 -13.24 0.06 5.03
CA LEU A 54 -12.96 0.31 3.62
C LEU A 54 -12.08 1.53 3.54
N SER A 55 -11.01 1.49 2.76
CA SER A 55 -10.20 2.68 2.53
C SER A 55 -9.80 2.87 1.08
N VAL A 56 -9.57 4.14 0.73
CA VAL A 56 -9.02 4.58 -0.53
C VAL A 56 -7.88 5.55 -0.28
N ALA A 57 -6.74 5.33 -0.91
CA ALA A 57 -5.57 6.17 -0.74
C ALA A 57 -4.95 6.51 -2.11
N PRO A 58 -5.39 7.62 -2.74
CA PRO A 58 -4.74 8.16 -3.93
C PRO A 58 -3.44 8.89 -3.56
N ARG A 59 -2.45 8.78 -4.44
CA ARG A 59 -1.22 9.57 -4.40
C ARG A 59 -0.86 10.03 -5.82
N PHE A 60 -0.51 11.28 -5.95
CA PHE A 60 0.14 11.87 -7.12
C PHE A 60 1.56 12.24 -6.77
N SER A 61 2.53 12.02 -7.68
CA SER A 61 3.91 12.48 -7.54
C SER A 61 4.43 12.97 -8.88
N SER A 62 5.25 14.02 -8.84
CA SER A 62 5.93 14.60 -10.01
C SER A 62 7.45 14.60 -9.81
N GLY A 63 8.22 14.81 -10.88
CA GLY A 63 9.67 15.06 -10.79
C GLY A 63 10.54 13.81 -10.65
N GLN A 64 10.07 12.63 -11.05
CA GLN A 64 10.88 11.40 -11.04
C GLN A 64 11.14 10.95 -12.49
N GLU A 65 12.40 10.89 -12.90
CA GLU A 65 12.76 10.48 -14.26
C GLU A 65 12.70 8.96 -14.47
N THR A 66 13.03 8.20 -13.42
CA THR A 66 13.03 6.72 -13.46
C THR A 66 12.39 6.16 -12.20
N ILE A 67 11.48 5.22 -12.38
CA ILE A 67 10.83 4.49 -11.29
C ILE A 67 11.09 3.01 -11.47
N THR A 68 11.58 2.36 -10.43
CA THR A 68 11.75 0.91 -10.39
C THR A 68 10.73 0.31 -9.44
N PHE A 69 9.93 -0.62 -9.98
CA PHE A 69 9.09 -1.51 -9.20
C PHE A 69 9.79 -2.85 -9.07
N ASN A 70 9.93 -3.34 -7.87
CA ASN A 70 10.43 -4.68 -7.60
C ASN A 70 9.57 -5.37 -6.55
N ALA A 71 9.44 -6.68 -6.68
CA ALA A 71 8.82 -7.52 -5.68
C ALA A 71 9.55 -8.85 -5.58
N GLY A 72 9.83 -9.26 -4.36
CA GLY A 72 10.45 -10.53 -4.02
C GLY A 72 9.66 -11.24 -2.92
N ILE A 73 10.12 -12.42 -2.53
CA ILE A 73 9.56 -13.11 -1.36
C ILE A 73 10.07 -12.39 -0.10
N PRO A 74 9.18 -11.95 0.81
CA PRO A 74 9.59 -11.22 2.02
C PRO A 74 10.23 -12.12 3.10
N THR A 75 10.90 -13.20 2.71
CA THR A 75 11.60 -14.10 3.62
C THR A 75 13.10 -14.01 3.37
N ASP A 76 13.75 -13.11 4.07
CA ASP A 76 15.22 -12.98 4.14
C ASP A 76 15.95 -14.23 4.71
N LEU A 77 15.25 -15.33 4.90
CA LEU A 77 15.80 -16.51 5.55
C LEU A 77 16.72 -17.34 4.66
N LEU A 78 16.72 -17.14 3.33
CA LEU A 78 17.42 -18.06 2.44
C LEU A 78 18.33 -17.44 1.36
N THR A 79 18.32 -16.13 1.13
CA THR A 79 19.21 -15.54 0.11
C THR A 79 19.70 -14.15 0.50
N LYS A 80 21.01 -13.99 0.48
CA LYS A 80 21.73 -12.73 0.66
C LYS A 80 21.73 -11.85 -0.59
N ASP A 81 21.10 -12.28 -1.67
CA ASP A 81 21.11 -11.61 -2.95
C ASP A 81 19.76 -10.93 -3.19
N ASP A 82 19.77 -9.72 -3.74
CA ASP A 82 18.65 -8.92 -4.19
C ASP A 82 17.84 -9.61 -5.30
N ASN A 83 17.34 -10.80 -5.04
CA ASN A 83 16.52 -11.53 -6.01
C ASN A 83 15.08 -11.03 -5.97
N SER A 84 14.83 -9.91 -6.62
CA SER A 84 13.48 -9.57 -7.02
C SER A 84 13.03 -10.53 -8.12
N TYR A 85 11.93 -11.26 -7.89
CA TYR A 85 11.36 -12.18 -8.88
C TYR A 85 10.65 -11.45 -10.01
N VAL A 86 10.21 -10.24 -9.75
CA VAL A 86 9.63 -9.33 -10.73
C VAL A 86 10.21 -7.95 -10.54
N GLU A 87 10.65 -7.34 -11.64
CA GLU A 87 11.23 -6.01 -11.65
C GLU A 87 10.83 -5.28 -12.93
N ALA A 88 10.28 -4.08 -12.79
CA ALA A 88 10.01 -3.19 -13.89
C ALA A 88 10.72 -1.86 -13.67
N LYS A 89 11.66 -1.54 -14.54
CA LYS A 89 12.30 -0.24 -14.62
C LYS A 89 11.58 0.60 -15.69
N VAL A 90 10.99 1.69 -15.26
CA VAL A 90 10.21 2.59 -16.10
C VAL A 90 10.94 3.92 -16.19
N ASP A 91 11.53 4.21 -17.34
CA ASP A 91 12.27 5.44 -17.60
C ASP A 91 11.37 6.50 -18.24
N GLN A 92 11.84 7.76 -18.26
CA GLN A 92 11.17 8.93 -18.86
C GLN A 92 9.83 9.26 -18.17
N VAL A 93 9.73 9.04 -16.88
CA VAL A 93 8.51 9.33 -16.12
C VAL A 93 8.43 10.84 -15.85
N ILE A 94 7.28 11.44 -16.20
CA ILE A 94 6.96 12.85 -15.93
C ILE A 94 6.23 12.94 -14.58
N ASN A 95 5.25 12.10 -14.39
CA ASN A 95 4.46 12.02 -13.16
C ASN A 95 3.84 10.63 -12.99
N GLN A 96 3.39 10.35 -11.79
CA GLN A 96 2.75 9.09 -11.46
C GLN A 96 1.50 9.30 -10.59
N TRP A 97 0.52 8.44 -10.84
CA TRP A 97 -0.64 8.26 -9.98
C TRP A 97 -0.60 6.87 -9.36
N LYS A 98 -0.81 6.80 -8.07
CA LYS A 98 -0.99 5.53 -7.36
C LYS A 98 -2.32 5.53 -6.65
N LEU A 99 -2.98 4.39 -6.65
CA LEU A 99 -4.23 4.17 -5.91
C LEU A 99 -4.10 2.88 -5.11
N ASP A 100 -4.40 2.98 -3.83
CA ASP A 100 -4.56 1.83 -2.93
C ASP A 100 -6.02 1.76 -2.48
N LEU A 101 -6.62 0.60 -2.64
CA LEU A 101 -7.95 0.25 -2.13
C LEU A 101 -7.78 -0.86 -1.10
N GLU A 102 -8.27 -0.65 0.10
CA GLU A 102 -8.13 -1.61 1.19
C GLU A 102 -9.51 -1.97 1.79
N MET A 103 -9.66 -3.24 2.14
CA MET A 103 -10.79 -3.75 2.90
C MET A 103 -10.28 -4.59 4.09
N ILE A 104 -10.81 -4.32 5.28
CA ILE A 104 -10.61 -5.15 6.47
C ILE A 104 -11.97 -5.54 7.02
N LEU A 105 -12.15 -6.85 7.25
CA LEU A 105 -13.34 -7.41 7.88
C LEU A 105 -12.93 -8.16 9.14
N LEU A 106 -13.57 -7.85 10.26
CA LEU A 106 -13.44 -8.62 11.49
C LEU A 106 -14.80 -9.22 11.83
N TYR A 107 -14.80 -10.50 12.18
CA TYR A 107 -15.99 -11.20 12.67
C TYR A 107 -15.60 -12.22 13.74
N ASN A 108 -15.84 -11.90 15.00
CA ASN A 108 -15.42 -12.72 16.13
C ASN A 108 -13.90 -12.98 16.12
N LYS A 109 -13.51 -14.23 15.87
CA LYS A 109 -12.11 -14.70 15.78
C LYS A 109 -11.57 -14.71 14.34
N TRP A 110 -12.43 -14.43 13.36
CA TRP A 110 -12.05 -14.35 11.97
C TRP A 110 -11.59 -12.94 11.59
N TYR A 111 -10.61 -12.90 10.75
CA TYR A 111 -10.14 -11.67 10.14
C TYR A 111 -9.88 -11.89 8.64
N PHE A 112 -10.26 -10.91 7.85
CA PHE A 112 -9.94 -10.83 6.43
C PHE A 112 -9.37 -9.45 6.15
N GLN A 113 -8.31 -9.41 5.33
CA GLN A 113 -7.78 -8.16 4.76
C GLN A 113 -7.43 -8.37 3.30
N GLY A 114 -7.78 -7.41 2.48
CA GLY A 114 -7.39 -7.36 1.07
C GLY A 114 -6.99 -5.95 0.68
N GLN A 115 -6.00 -5.85 -0.20
CA GLN A 115 -5.59 -4.59 -0.82
C GLN A 115 -5.41 -4.77 -2.32
N TYR A 116 -5.75 -3.72 -3.08
CA TYR A 116 -5.54 -3.62 -4.50
C TYR A 116 -4.78 -2.35 -4.83
N PHE A 117 -3.66 -2.49 -5.52
CA PHE A 117 -2.75 -1.41 -5.87
C PHE A 117 -2.76 -1.17 -7.37
N LEU A 118 -2.85 0.10 -7.75
CA LEU A 118 -2.68 0.58 -9.10
C LEU A 118 -1.57 1.62 -9.14
N ALA A 119 -0.72 1.56 -10.15
CA ALA A 119 0.23 2.60 -10.48
C ALA A 119 0.07 2.96 -11.96
N HIS A 120 -0.13 4.23 -12.26
CA HIS A 120 -0.19 4.79 -13.61
C HIS A 120 0.92 5.82 -13.75
N LEU A 121 1.80 5.62 -14.72
CA LEU A 121 2.96 6.48 -14.99
C LEU A 121 2.81 7.13 -16.36
N ASN A 122 2.78 8.45 -16.38
CA ASN A 122 2.88 9.22 -17.61
C ASN A 122 4.35 9.36 -17.99
N ARG A 123 4.67 9.05 -19.25
CA ARG A 123 6.04 9.04 -19.75
C ARG A 123 6.22 10.06 -20.88
N PHE A 124 7.43 10.62 -20.98
CA PHE A 124 7.80 11.49 -22.08
C PHE A 124 8.19 10.66 -23.30
N GLN A 125 7.58 10.93 -24.44
CA GLN A 125 7.85 10.27 -25.74
C GLN A 125 7.73 8.73 -25.73
N ALA A 126 7.03 8.16 -24.77
CA ALA A 126 6.78 6.73 -24.68
C ALA A 126 5.34 6.47 -24.23
N GLY A 127 4.83 5.26 -24.43
CA GLY A 127 3.50 4.85 -23.97
C GLY A 127 3.42 4.91 -22.44
N ASN A 128 2.29 5.36 -21.89
CA ASN A 128 2.03 5.33 -20.46
C ASN A 128 2.15 3.90 -19.91
N TYR A 129 2.62 3.77 -18.70
CA TYR A 129 2.82 2.48 -18.04
C TYR A 129 1.84 2.29 -16.90
N ASN A 130 1.30 1.07 -16.78
CA ASN A 130 0.40 0.66 -15.70
C ASN A 130 0.93 -0.59 -14.99
N GLY A 131 1.15 -0.48 -13.70
CA GLY A 131 1.44 -1.61 -12.82
C GLY A 131 0.26 -1.88 -11.90
N LYS A 132 -0.01 -3.14 -11.59
CA LYS A 132 -1.08 -3.53 -10.67
C LYS A 132 -0.68 -4.70 -9.80
N GLY A 133 -1.26 -4.74 -8.62
CA GLY A 133 -1.08 -5.85 -7.71
C GLY A 133 -2.19 -5.91 -6.68
N TRP A 134 -2.38 -7.07 -6.07
CA TRP A 134 -3.32 -7.24 -4.98
C TRP A 134 -2.89 -8.36 -4.05
N TYR A 135 -3.37 -8.31 -2.84
CA TYR A 135 -3.34 -9.46 -1.96
C TYR A 135 -4.64 -9.63 -1.22
N GLY A 136 -4.88 -10.85 -0.80
CA GLY A 136 -5.93 -11.21 0.14
C GLY A 136 -5.37 -12.12 1.21
N GLN A 137 -5.75 -11.89 2.46
CA GLN A 137 -5.39 -12.76 3.57
C GLN A 137 -6.58 -13.00 4.48
N ILE A 138 -6.63 -14.20 5.02
CA ILE A 138 -7.63 -14.62 5.99
C ILE A 138 -6.92 -15.25 7.18
N GLY A 139 -7.33 -14.88 8.37
CA GLY A 139 -6.80 -15.41 9.62
C GLY A 139 -7.89 -15.86 10.56
N TYR A 140 -7.54 -16.83 11.38
CA TYR A 140 -8.40 -17.33 12.44
C TYR A 140 -7.64 -17.50 13.75
N MET A 141 -8.14 -16.86 14.81
CA MET A 141 -7.56 -16.96 16.15
C MET A 141 -8.02 -18.26 16.83
N ILE A 142 -7.12 -19.26 16.86
CA ILE A 142 -7.38 -20.56 17.54
C ILE A 142 -7.42 -20.36 19.04
N LEU A 143 -6.35 -19.78 19.60
CA LEU A 143 -6.21 -19.49 21.02
C LEU A 143 -6.06 -17.98 21.23
N GLY A 144 -6.60 -17.48 22.33
CA GLY A 144 -6.54 -16.07 22.69
C GLY A 144 -7.82 -15.29 22.36
N ALA A 145 -7.73 -13.97 22.53
CA ALA A 145 -8.81 -13.04 22.28
C ALA A 145 -8.99 -12.81 20.77
N LYS A 146 -10.11 -12.17 20.41
CA LYS A 146 -10.36 -11.68 19.04
C LYS A 146 -9.30 -10.66 18.61
N HIS A 147 -9.22 -10.40 17.29
CA HIS A 147 -8.46 -9.28 16.76
C HIS A 147 -9.02 -7.96 17.26
N ASN A 148 -8.14 -7.06 17.65
CA ASN A 148 -8.48 -5.69 17.99
C ASN A 148 -8.18 -4.76 16.81
N TYR A 149 -8.94 -3.67 16.74
CA TYR A 149 -8.79 -2.65 15.72
C TYR A 149 -8.60 -1.29 16.38
N ASN A 150 -7.58 -0.56 15.94
CA ASN A 150 -7.35 0.81 16.38
C ASN A 150 -8.02 1.78 15.39
N ALA A 151 -9.10 2.41 15.82
CA ALA A 151 -9.85 3.33 14.98
C ALA A 151 -9.05 4.60 14.64
N ALA A 152 -8.13 5.04 15.49
CA ALA A 152 -7.32 6.23 15.22
C ALA A 152 -6.30 5.99 14.10
N THR A 153 -5.67 4.83 14.07
CA THR A 153 -4.68 4.47 13.03
C THR A 153 -5.29 3.75 11.84
N GLY A 154 -6.50 3.20 11.97
CA GLY A 154 -7.13 2.40 10.93
C GLY A 154 -6.50 1.02 10.74
N MET A 155 -5.84 0.46 11.76
CA MET A 155 -5.06 -0.76 11.66
C MET A 155 -5.54 -1.83 12.63
N ILE A 156 -5.32 -3.10 12.25
CA ILE A 156 -5.45 -4.23 13.18
C ILE A 156 -4.27 -4.18 14.15
N VAL A 157 -4.58 -4.34 15.43
CA VAL A 157 -3.57 -4.40 16.50
C VAL A 157 -3.06 -5.84 16.59
N ASN A 158 -1.76 -5.98 16.85
CA ASN A 158 -1.14 -7.29 17.06
C ASN A 158 -1.91 -8.10 18.12
N PRO A 159 -2.03 -9.43 17.93
CA PRO A 159 -2.65 -10.30 18.93
C PRO A 159 -2.02 -10.15 20.31
N ALA A 160 -2.83 -10.34 21.34
CA ALA A 160 -2.33 -10.36 22.72
C ALA A 160 -1.31 -11.49 22.93
N PRO A 161 -0.38 -11.34 23.90
CA PRO A 161 0.52 -12.44 24.28
C PRO A 161 -0.25 -13.74 24.60
N LYS A 162 0.36 -14.89 24.31
CA LYS A 162 -0.23 -16.24 24.47
C LYS A 162 -1.44 -16.49 23.55
N SER A 163 -1.42 -15.93 22.36
CA SER A 163 -2.39 -16.24 21.31
C SER A 163 -1.76 -17.12 20.22
N LEU A 164 -2.60 -17.89 19.54
CA LEU A 164 -2.24 -18.70 18.37
C LEU A 164 -3.20 -18.37 17.23
N GLU A 165 -2.66 -17.94 16.12
CA GLU A 165 -3.39 -17.63 14.90
C GLU A 165 -2.88 -18.50 13.75
N VAL A 166 -3.80 -18.92 12.90
CA VAL A 166 -3.48 -19.49 11.57
C VAL A 166 -3.89 -18.48 10.53
N LEU A 167 -2.96 -18.19 9.61
CA LEU A 167 -3.11 -17.18 8.57
C LEU A 167 -2.78 -17.79 7.21
N CYS A 168 -3.62 -17.51 6.21
CA CYS A 168 -3.36 -17.81 4.81
C CYS A 168 -3.39 -16.49 4.02
N ARG A 169 -2.36 -16.29 3.18
CA ARG A 169 -2.24 -15.12 2.32
C ARG A 169 -1.88 -15.53 0.90
N TYR A 170 -2.53 -14.87 -0.06
CA TYR A 170 -2.21 -14.94 -1.46
C TYR A 170 -1.91 -13.54 -2.00
N ASN A 171 -0.84 -13.43 -2.79
CA ASN A 171 -0.42 -12.17 -3.43
C ASN A 171 -0.34 -12.37 -4.93
N MET A 172 -0.61 -11.31 -5.67
CA MET A 172 -0.42 -11.23 -7.11
C MET A 172 0.12 -9.85 -7.47
N ILE A 173 1.09 -9.80 -8.35
CA ILE A 173 1.60 -8.58 -8.97
C ILE A 173 1.77 -8.80 -10.47
N ASP A 174 1.44 -7.80 -11.28
CA ASP A 174 1.63 -7.78 -12.72
C ASP A 174 2.28 -6.45 -13.12
N LEU A 175 3.51 -6.54 -13.59
CA LEU A 175 4.35 -5.40 -13.97
C LEU A 175 4.62 -5.39 -15.48
N ASN A 176 3.83 -6.12 -16.29
CA ASN A 176 3.96 -6.13 -17.75
C ASN A 176 3.02 -5.11 -18.35
N ASP A 177 3.55 -4.06 -18.94
CA ASP A 177 2.78 -3.07 -19.71
C ASP A 177 3.69 -2.22 -20.61
N ALA A 178 3.12 -1.64 -21.68
CA ALA A 178 3.76 -0.67 -22.58
C ALA A 178 5.14 -1.11 -23.11
N GLY A 179 5.31 -2.39 -23.43
CA GLY A 179 6.57 -2.96 -23.92
C GLY A 179 7.60 -3.28 -22.83
N ILE A 180 7.33 -2.95 -21.57
CA ILE A 180 8.14 -3.32 -20.41
C ILE A 180 7.67 -4.70 -19.93
N ARG A 181 8.61 -5.62 -19.81
CA ARG A 181 8.39 -6.98 -19.31
C ARG A 181 8.92 -7.09 -17.88
N GLY A 182 8.18 -6.53 -16.93
CA GLY A 182 8.56 -6.54 -15.51
C GLY A 182 8.27 -7.87 -14.80
N GLY A 183 7.56 -8.78 -15.45
CA GLY A 183 7.17 -10.06 -14.89
C GLY A 183 5.80 -10.04 -14.22
N ARG A 184 5.34 -11.23 -13.87
CA ARG A 184 4.09 -11.49 -13.14
C ARG A 184 4.34 -12.58 -12.10
N LEU A 185 3.90 -12.35 -10.90
CA LEU A 185 4.00 -13.28 -9.77
C LEU A 185 2.60 -13.58 -9.23
#